data_1b4014490b95901313367c186ac48a3b
#
_entry.id   1b4014490b95901313367c186ac48a3b
#
_cell.length_a   1.000
_cell.length_b   1.000
_cell.length_c   1.000
_cell.angle_alpha   90.00
_cell.angle_beta   90.00
_cell.angle_gamma   90.00
#
_symmetry.space_group_name_H-M   'P 1'
#
loop_
_entity.id
_entity.type
_entity.pdbx_description
1 polymer ?
#
loop_
_entity_poly.entity_id
_entity_poly.type
_entity_poly.pdbx_seq_one_letter_code
_entity_poly.pdbx_strand_id
1 'polypeptide(L)'
;MAKLPRKDREHLLAACDEVELCIGDILWEPQNRIRHVYFPLDGFISQLVPIDARENLELALVGNEGMLGTSLVLGVNSTMLQALVQGSGAALRLDAASFRRELEHIPALRKQLHRYIYVLQIQLALTAACINFHSLDLRLARWLLMTHDRAAFGSFHLTHKLLAQMLGVRRVGVTNAAGLMQKRKLLKYSRGEITILNRAGLEKASCSCYQASKNAYESVLG
;
A
#
# COMPACT_ATOMS: atom_id res chain seq x y z
N MET A 1 -14.14 5.12 0.84
CA MET A 1 -15.18 6.10 1.28
C MET A 1 -16.17 6.49 0.17
N ALA A 2 -15.80 6.59 -1.09
CA ALA A 2 -16.69 7.05 -2.18
C ALA A 2 -18.02 6.27 -2.32
N LYS A 3 -18.07 5.01 -1.87
CA LYS A 3 -19.26 4.14 -1.93
C LYS A 3 -20.18 4.18 -0.72
N LEU A 4 -19.86 4.99 0.27
CA LEU A 4 -20.77 5.21 1.39
C LEU A 4 -21.97 6.07 0.92
N PRO A 5 -23.18 5.86 1.48
CA PRO A 5 -24.27 6.78 1.34
C PRO A 5 -23.81 8.22 1.67
N ARG A 6 -24.34 9.21 0.96
CA ARG A 6 -23.87 10.60 1.06
C ARG A 6 -23.87 11.11 2.51
N LYS A 7 -24.94 10.87 3.25
CA LYS A 7 -25.09 11.28 4.65
C LYS A 7 -24.02 10.65 5.55
N ASP A 8 -23.78 9.33 5.40
CA ASP A 8 -22.79 8.59 6.18
C ASP A 8 -21.38 9.07 5.87
N ARG A 9 -21.11 9.36 4.59
CA ARG A 9 -19.83 9.90 4.15
C ARG A 9 -19.57 11.30 4.72
N GLU A 10 -20.55 12.21 4.65
CA GLU A 10 -20.44 13.57 5.20
C GLU A 10 -20.22 13.51 6.72
N HIS A 11 -20.91 12.62 7.42
CA HIS A 11 -20.75 12.42 8.85
C HIS A 11 -19.34 11.92 9.20
N LEU A 12 -18.84 10.90 8.49
CA LEU A 12 -17.49 10.36 8.70
C LEU A 12 -16.42 11.40 8.39
N LEU A 13 -16.57 12.16 7.31
CA LEU A 13 -15.62 13.21 6.93
C LEU A 13 -15.54 14.31 7.99
N ALA A 14 -16.67 14.71 8.58
CA ALA A 14 -16.71 15.72 9.64
C ALA A 14 -16.00 15.27 10.94
N ALA A 15 -15.83 13.96 11.14
CA ALA A 15 -15.12 13.41 12.29
C ALA A 15 -13.61 13.22 12.04
N CYS A 16 -13.14 13.42 10.80
CA CYS A 16 -11.73 13.22 10.43
C CYS A 16 -10.96 14.55 10.40
N ASP A 17 -9.68 14.50 10.76
CA ASP A 17 -8.71 15.55 10.48
C ASP A 17 -8.01 15.24 9.14
N GLU A 18 -7.80 16.23 8.31
CA GLU A 18 -6.89 16.12 7.17
C GLU A 18 -5.46 16.34 7.65
N VAL A 19 -4.55 15.42 7.29
CA VAL A 19 -3.14 15.45 7.68
C VAL A 19 -2.24 15.21 6.49
N GLU A 20 -1.05 15.79 6.51
CA GLU A 20 -0.01 15.53 5.52
C GLU A 20 0.69 14.20 5.81
N LEU A 21 1.01 13.44 4.77
CA LEU A 21 1.86 12.26 4.78
C LEU A 21 3.23 12.65 4.23
N CYS A 22 4.26 12.65 5.08
CA CYS A 22 5.63 12.93 4.67
C CYS A 22 6.41 11.63 4.46
N ILE A 23 7.14 11.51 3.35
CA ILE A 23 7.96 10.32 3.06
C ILE A 23 8.95 10.08 4.21
N GLY A 24 8.97 8.85 4.71
CA GLY A 24 9.82 8.42 5.82
C GLY A 24 9.15 8.46 7.19
N ASP A 25 7.96 9.05 7.30
CA ASP A 25 7.21 9.04 8.56
C ASP A 25 6.78 7.62 8.92
N ILE A 26 7.01 7.26 10.18
CA ILE A 26 6.51 6.01 10.77
C ILE A 26 5.26 6.35 11.56
N LEU A 27 4.10 5.93 11.04
CA LEU A 27 2.80 6.21 11.66
C LEU A 27 2.56 5.35 12.89
N TRP A 28 3.11 4.14 12.91
CA TRP A 28 3.24 3.29 14.09
C TRP A 28 4.30 2.21 13.95
N GLU A 29 4.82 1.79 15.08
CA GLU A 29 5.77 0.69 15.24
C GLU A 29 5.05 -0.61 15.61
N PRO A 30 5.67 -1.78 15.36
CA PRO A 30 5.14 -3.08 15.76
C PRO A 30 4.82 -3.13 17.26
N GLN A 31 3.76 -3.85 17.62
CA GLN A 31 3.25 -4.05 18.98
C GLN A 31 2.70 -2.80 19.66
N ASN A 32 2.89 -1.62 19.09
CA ASN A 32 2.30 -0.41 19.61
C ASN A 32 0.78 -0.40 19.45
N ARG A 33 0.12 0.25 20.39
CA ARG A 33 -1.32 0.48 20.30
C ARG A 33 -1.61 1.43 19.14
N ILE A 34 -2.54 1.04 18.28
CA ILE A 34 -3.02 1.87 17.19
C ILE A 34 -3.86 3.00 17.79
N ARG A 35 -3.38 4.24 17.63
CA ARG A 35 -4.06 5.45 18.15
C ARG A 35 -4.96 6.10 17.11
N HIS A 36 -4.63 5.97 15.83
CA HIS A 36 -5.36 6.56 14.72
C HIS A 36 -5.50 5.57 13.57
N VAL A 37 -6.54 5.74 12.77
CA VAL A 37 -6.66 5.14 11.44
C VAL A 37 -6.40 6.23 10.39
N TYR A 38 -5.96 5.81 9.21
CA TYR A 38 -5.68 6.72 8.10
C TYR A 38 -6.37 6.23 6.83
N PHE A 39 -7.00 7.15 6.13
CA PHE A 39 -7.56 6.94 4.80
C PHE A 39 -6.78 7.84 3.83
N PRO A 40 -5.77 7.34 3.11
CA PRO A 40 -5.02 8.15 2.16
C PRO A 40 -5.96 8.76 1.11
N LEU A 41 -5.78 10.03 0.80
CA LEU A 41 -6.45 10.72 -0.30
C LEU A 41 -5.59 10.64 -1.55
N ASP A 42 -4.31 10.88 -1.36
CA ASP A 42 -3.22 10.66 -2.28
C ASP A 42 -1.98 10.18 -1.52
N GLY A 43 -0.93 9.79 -2.21
CA GLY A 43 0.20 9.12 -1.57
C GLY A 43 -0.12 7.67 -1.15
N PHE A 44 0.82 7.04 -0.45
CA PHE A 44 0.66 5.65 0.00
C PHE A 44 1.54 5.29 1.19
N ILE A 45 1.08 4.28 1.92
CA ILE A 45 1.69 3.77 3.14
C ILE A 45 2.03 2.30 2.94
N SER A 46 3.26 1.90 3.25
CA SER A 46 3.68 0.50 3.25
C SER A 46 3.46 -0.12 4.62
N GLN A 47 2.90 -1.31 4.63
CA GLN A 47 2.84 -2.18 5.81
C GLN A 47 4.00 -3.17 5.75
N LEU A 48 4.91 -3.06 6.71
CA LEU A 48 6.15 -3.82 6.77
C LEU A 48 6.10 -4.81 7.92
N VAL A 49 6.55 -6.04 7.67
CA VAL A 49 6.87 -6.99 8.73
C VAL A 49 8.36 -6.87 9.05
N PRO A 50 8.75 -6.52 10.29
CA PRO A 50 10.13 -6.63 10.71
C PRO A 50 10.48 -8.12 10.87
N ILE A 51 11.58 -8.54 10.23
CA ILE A 51 12.09 -9.91 10.33
C ILE A 51 13.21 -9.94 11.35
N ASP A 52 14.19 -9.06 11.19
CA ASP A 52 15.33 -8.89 12.10
C ASP A 52 15.62 -7.40 12.29
N ALA A 53 16.57 -7.06 13.17
CA ALA A 53 16.89 -5.67 13.55
C ALA A 53 17.19 -4.72 12.36
N ARG A 54 17.40 -5.23 11.14
CA ARG A 54 17.73 -4.44 9.95
C ARG A 54 16.97 -4.87 8.68
N GLU A 55 16.08 -5.85 8.77
CA GLU A 55 15.37 -6.41 7.61
C GLU A 55 13.87 -6.28 7.79
N ASN A 56 13.24 -5.61 6.86
CA ASN A 56 11.79 -5.46 6.77
C ASN A 56 11.32 -6.01 5.43
N LEU A 57 10.19 -6.68 5.42
CA LEU A 57 9.52 -7.12 4.20
C LEU A 57 8.20 -6.38 4.04
N GLU A 58 7.96 -5.82 2.86
CA GLU A 58 6.66 -5.22 2.57
C GLU A 58 5.62 -6.30 2.28
N LEU A 59 4.52 -6.23 3.02
CA LEU A 59 3.39 -7.13 2.84
C LEU A 59 2.27 -6.50 2.01
N ALA A 60 1.99 -5.22 2.23
CA ALA A 60 0.88 -4.53 1.58
C ALA A 60 1.17 -3.04 1.40
N LEU A 61 0.60 -2.46 0.34
CA LEU A 61 0.50 -1.04 0.10
C LEU A 61 -0.93 -0.58 0.37
N VAL A 62 -1.07 0.53 1.07
CA VAL A 62 -2.36 1.19 1.36
C VAL A 62 -2.35 2.56 0.69
N GLY A 63 -3.21 2.75 -0.28
CA GLY A 63 -3.46 4.02 -0.97
C GLY A 63 -4.90 4.49 -0.77
N ASN A 64 -5.38 5.34 -1.69
CA ASN A 64 -6.72 5.94 -1.64
C ASN A 64 -7.86 4.91 -1.78
N GLU A 65 -7.56 3.69 -2.19
CA GLU A 65 -8.51 2.58 -2.27
C GLU A 65 -8.83 1.96 -0.91
N GLY A 66 -8.06 2.28 0.14
CA GLY A 66 -8.09 1.55 1.39
C GLY A 66 -7.98 2.36 2.67
N MET A 67 -7.63 1.67 3.72
CA MET A 67 -7.46 2.22 5.07
C MET A 67 -6.29 1.55 5.77
N LEU A 68 -5.45 2.34 6.44
CA LEU A 68 -4.49 1.85 7.40
C LEU A 68 -5.19 1.72 8.78
N GLY A 69 -4.98 0.59 9.47
CA GLY A 69 -5.59 0.33 10.79
C GLY A 69 -6.75 -0.66 10.77
N THR A 70 -6.80 -1.53 9.79
CA THR A 70 -7.86 -2.55 9.63
C THR A 70 -8.01 -3.51 10.80
N SER A 71 -6.97 -3.71 11.63
CA SER A 71 -7.07 -4.52 12.85
C SER A 71 -8.12 -3.98 13.84
N LEU A 72 -8.35 -2.66 13.88
CA LEU A 72 -9.40 -2.07 14.71
C LEU A 72 -10.82 -2.52 14.29
N VAL A 73 -11.02 -2.76 12.98
CA VAL A 73 -12.29 -3.30 12.45
C VAL A 73 -12.56 -4.71 12.99
N LEU A 74 -11.48 -5.45 13.24
CA LEU A 74 -11.51 -6.81 13.81
C LEU A 74 -11.48 -6.83 15.34
N GLY A 75 -11.56 -5.67 16.00
CA GLY A 75 -11.50 -5.55 17.46
C GLY A 75 -10.09 -5.65 18.07
N VAL A 76 -9.03 -5.69 17.24
CA VAL A 76 -7.64 -5.78 17.69
C VAL A 76 -7.00 -4.39 17.73
N ASN A 77 -6.42 -4.01 18.87
CA ASN A 77 -5.95 -2.65 19.15
C ASN A 77 -4.46 -2.43 18.86
N SER A 78 -3.76 -3.45 18.40
CA SER A 78 -2.33 -3.41 18.08
C SER A 78 -2.08 -4.15 16.76
N THR A 79 -0.88 -4.00 16.24
CA THR A 79 -0.44 -4.71 15.03
C THR A 79 1.01 -5.14 15.19
N MET A 80 1.40 -6.22 14.51
CA MET A 80 2.79 -6.65 14.39
C MET A 80 3.53 -5.96 13.23
N LEU A 81 2.81 -5.13 12.47
CA LEU A 81 3.35 -4.45 11.29
C LEU A 81 3.78 -3.03 11.64
N GLN A 82 4.86 -2.58 11.04
CA GLN A 82 5.24 -1.17 10.96
C GLN A 82 4.46 -0.50 9.82
N ALA A 83 4.04 0.73 10.01
CA ALA A 83 3.43 1.55 8.96
C ALA A 83 4.37 2.70 8.58
N LEU A 84 4.92 2.65 7.37
CA LEU A 84 5.87 3.60 6.82
C LEU A 84 5.25 4.36 5.64
N VAL A 85 5.26 5.68 5.69
CA VAL A 85 4.88 6.52 4.55
C VAL A 85 5.96 6.44 3.47
N GLN A 86 5.59 6.01 2.26
CA GLN A 86 6.49 5.93 1.12
C GLN A 86 6.09 6.81 -0.06
N GLY A 87 4.84 7.27 -0.11
CA GLY A 87 4.39 8.29 -1.04
C GLY A 87 3.81 9.47 -0.28
N SER A 88 4.37 10.67 -0.49
CA SER A 88 3.83 11.90 0.09
C SER A 88 2.44 12.20 -0.44
N GLY A 89 1.64 12.89 0.36
CA GLY A 89 0.29 13.29 0.01
C GLY A 89 -0.52 13.64 1.25
N ALA A 90 -1.85 13.61 1.13
CA ALA A 90 -2.78 13.87 2.21
C ALA A 90 -3.52 12.59 2.64
N ALA A 91 -3.93 12.54 3.89
CA ALA A 91 -4.80 11.50 4.42
C ALA A 91 -5.84 12.09 5.38
N LEU A 92 -6.99 11.45 5.44
CA LEU A 92 -7.95 11.67 6.51
C LEU A 92 -7.56 10.78 7.69
N ARG A 93 -7.35 11.40 8.83
CA ARG A 93 -6.99 10.74 10.08
C ARG A 93 -8.16 10.77 11.06
N LEU A 94 -8.41 9.67 11.73
CA LEU A 94 -9.42 9.58 12.79
C LEU A 94 -8.83 8.83 13.98
N ASP A 95 -9.06 9.32 15.20
CA ASP A 95 -8.63 8.61 16.40
C ASP A 95 -9.39 7.28 16.59
N ALA A 96 -8.71 6.31 17.22
CA ALA A 96 -9.22 4.95 17.33
C ALA A 96 -10.54 4.83 18.12
N ALA A 97 -10.81 5.72 19.07
CA ALA A 97 -12.05 5.69 19.85
C ALA A 97 -13.22 6.21 19.01
N SER A 98 -13.02 7.32 18.31
CA SER A 98 -13.99 7.86 17.37
C SER A 98 -14.26 6.88 16.23
N PHE A 99 -13.21 6.27 15.66
CA PHE A 99 -13.37 5.26 14.61
C PHE A 99 -14.26 4.10 15.02
N ARG A 100 -14.13 3.58 16.26
CA ARG A 100 -15.01 2.51 16.76
C ARG A 100 -16.45 2.96 16.88
N ARG A 101 -16.69 4.18 17.37
CA ARG A 101 -18.05 4.76 17.40
C ARG A 101 -18.65 4.84 16.00
N GLU A 102 -17.85 5.31 15.02
CA GLU A 102 -18.32 5.39 13.62
C GLU A 102 -18.62 4.01 13.02
N LEU A 103 -17.84 2.98 13.36
CA LEU A 103 -18.12 1.61 12.93
C LEU A 103 -19.44 1.05 13.48
N GLU A 104 -19.84 1.47 14.69
CA GLU A 104 -21.11 1.09 15.31
C GLU A 104 -22.27 1.84 14.64
N HIS A 105 -22.09 3.14 14.39
CA HIS A 105 -23.14 4.02 13.87
C HIS A 105 -23.35 3.92 12.35
N ILE A 106 -22.32 3.49 11.60
CA ILE A 106 -22.34 3.41 10.14
C ILE A 106 -22.16 1.96 9.66
N PRO A 107 -23.23 1.14 9.60
CA PRO A 107 -23.15 -0.24 9.15
C PRO A 107 -22.57 -0.39 7.72
N ALA A 108 -22.82 0.61 6.85
CA ALA A 108 -22.27 0.64 5.51
C ALA A 108 -20.74 0.74 5.51
N LEU A 109 -20.15 1.53 6.41
CA LEU A 109 -18.70 1.62 6.58
C LEU A 109 -18.12 0.27 7.01
N ARG A 110 -18.69 -0.36 8.02
CA ARG A 110 -18.27 -1.68 8.50
C ARG A 110 -18.30 -2.72 7.38
N LYS A 111 -19.39 -2.75 6.60
CA LYS A 111 -19.54 -3.68 5.46
C LYS A 111 -18.45 -3.45 4.41
N GLN A 112 -18.15 -2.19 4.06
CA GLN A 112 -17.09 -1.87 3.09
C GLN A 112 -15.70 -2.24 3.61
N LEU A 113 -15.43 -2.01 4.89
CA LEU A 113 -14.14 -2.35 5.49
C LEU A 113 -13.93 -3.86 5.62
N HIS A 114 -14.97 -4.65 5.90
CA HIS A 114 -14.88 -6.12 5.83
C HIS A 114 -14.51 -6.61 4.43
N ARG A 115 -15.10 -6.02 3.38
CA ARG A 115 -14.74 -6.33 2.00
C ARG A 115 -13.29 -5.93 1.69
N TYR A 116 -12.85 -4.77 2.18
CA TYR A 116 -11.48 -4.33 2.02
C TYR A 116 -10.48 -5.27 2.73
N ILE A 117 -10.79 -5.74 3.93
CA ILE A 117 -9.97 -6.73 4.64
C ILE A 117 -9.86 -8.03 3.83
N TYR A 118 -10.95 -8.50 3.21
CA TYR A 118 -10.91 -9.66 2.33
C TYR A 118 -9.97 -9.43 1.13
N VAL A 119 -10.02 -8.26 0.48
CA VAL A 119 -9.10 -7.91 -0.60
C VAL A 119 -7.64 -7.88 -0.12
N LEU A 120 -7.36 -7.35 1.08
CA LEU A 120 -6.03 -7.42 1.68
C LEU A 120 -5.55 -8.86 1.90
N GLN A 121 -6.42 -9.77 2.33
CA GLN A 121 -6.08 -11.20 2.45
C GLN A 121 -5.68 -11.80 1.10
N ILE A 122 -6.41 -11.49 0.03
CA ILE A 122 -6.05 -11.92 -1.33
C ILE A 122 -4.70 -11.33 -1.76
N GLN A 123 -4.44 -10.06 -1.47
CA GLN A 123 -3.14 -9.44 -1.76
C GLN A 123 -1.99 -10.13 -1.02
N LEU A 124 -2.16 -10.48 0.26
CA LEU A 124 -1.16 -11.20 1.04
C LEU A 124 -0.89 -12.59 0.44
N ALA A 125 -1.94 -13.33 0.08
CA ALA A 125 -1.82 -14.62 -0.58
C ALA A 125 -1.08 -14.51 -1.93
N LEU A 126 -1.43 -13.52 -2.76
CA LEU A 126 -0.74 -13.25 -4.03
C LEU A 126 0.71 -12.81 -3.81
N THR A 127 1.02 -12.08 -2.74
CA THR A 127 2.39 -11.69 -2.40
C THR A 127 3.22 -12.92 -2.01
N ALA A 128 2.68 -13.80 -1.18
CA ALA A 128 3.33 -15.06 -0.79
C ALA A 128 3.61 -15.95 -2.01
N ALA A 129 2.62 -16.14 -2.89
CA ALA A 129 2.78 -16.88 -4.14
C ALA A 129 3.82 -16.22 -5.05
N CYS A 130 3.77 -14.89 -5.19
CA CYS A 130 4.69 -14.13 -6.03
C CYS A 130 6.14 -14.27 -5.58
N ILE A 131 6.41 -14.24 -4.27
CA ILE A 131 7.75 -14.41 -3.69
C ILE A 131 8.32 -15.79 -4.02
N ASN A 132 7.50 -16.81 -3.97
CA ASN A 132 7.96 -18.21 -4.15
C ASN A 132 8.08 -18.63 -5.62
N PHE A 133 7.24 -18.13 -6.51
CA PHE A 133 7.11 -18.68 -7.87
C PHE A 133 7.55 -17.73 -8.99
N HIS A 134 7.77 -16.45 -8.70
CA HIS A 134 8.12 -15.46 -9.74
C HIS A 134 9.53 -14.91 -9.55
N SER A 135 10.25 -14.73 -10.69
CA SER A 135 11.57 -14.11 -10.70
C SER A 135 11.51 -12.66 -10.19
N LEU A 136 12.66 -12.16 -9.76
CA LEU A 136 12.77 -10.79 -9.25
C LEU A 136 12.31 -9.73 -10.27
N ASP A 137 12.59 -9.92 -11.55
CA ASP A 137 12.18 -8.98 -12.60
C ASP A 137 10.65 -8.83 -12.67
N LEU A 138 9.92 -9.96 -12.66
CA LEU A 138 8.45 -9.97 -12.65
C LEU A 138 7.89 -9.32 -11.38
N ARG A 139 8.51 -9.60 -10.22
CA ARG A 139 8.13 -9.05 -8.92
C ARG A 139 8.37 -7.55 -8.85
N LEU A 140 9.52 -7.08 -9.34
CA LEU A 140 9.85 -5.66 -9.40
C LEU A 140 8.87 -4.90 -10.31
N ALA A 141 8.55 -5.45 -11.48
CA ALA A 141 7.57 -4.84 -12.39
C ALA A 141 6.18 -4.73 -11.74
N ARG A 142 5.71 -5.81 -11.07
CA ARG A 142 4.46 -5.79 -10.31
C ARG A 142 4.49 -4.71 -9.23
N TRP A 143 5.56 -4.66 -8.44
CA TRP A 143 5.69 -3.70 -7.33
C TRP A 143 5.64 -2.26 -7.85
N LEU A 144 6.39 -1.96 -8.92
CA LEU A 144 6.42 -0.63 -9.55
C LEU A 144 5.05 -0.21 -10.07
N LEU A 145 4.28 -1.13 -10.65
CA LEU A 145 2.92 -0.87 -11.11
C LEU A 145 1.97 -0.58 -9.94
N MET A 146 2.02 -1.39 -8.88
CA MET A 146 1.19 -1.19 -7.68
C MET A 146 1.48 0.14 -6.99
N THR A 147 2.74 0.56 -6.97
CA THR A 147 3.17 1.87 -6.46
C THR A 147 2.70 3.00 -7.37
N HIS A 148 2.89 2.84 -8.68
CA HIS A 148 2.44 3.84 -9.67
C HIS A 148 0.92 4.04 -9.67
N ASP A 149 0.14 2.99 -9.38
CA ASP A 149 -1.32 3.09 -9.27
C ASP A 149 -1.76 3.98 -8.09
N ARG A 150 -0.87 4.21 -7.10
CA ARG A 150 -1.11 4.96 -5.86
C ARG A 150 -0.37 6.28 -5.79
N ALA A 151 0.66 6.45 -6.62
CA ALA A 151 1.46 7.67 -6.66
C ALA A 151 0.72 8.79 -7.40
N ALA A 152 0.55 9.95 -6.77
CA ALA A 152 -0.19 11.09 -7.31
C ALA A 152 0.43 11.69 -8.58
N PHE A 153 1.75 11.56 -8.77
CA PHE A 153 2.51 12.30 -9.80
C PHE A 153 3.23 11.43 -10.84
N GLY A 154 2.94 10.13 -10.91
CA GLY A 154 3.53 9.24 -11.93
C GLY A 154 5.05 8.97 -11.76
N SER A 155 5.72 9.67 -10.86
CA SER A 155 7.09 9.41 -10.40
C SER A 155 7.13 9.26 -8.88
N PHE A 156 8.11 8.52 -8.37
CA PHE A 156 8.26 8.29 -6.94
C PHE A 156 9.73 8.12 -6.57
N HIS A 157 10.07 8.60 -5.37
CA HIS A 157 11.46 8.54 -4.87
C HIS A 157 11.71 7.25 -4.11
N LEU A 158 12.57 6.38 -4.68
CA LEU A 158 12.93 5.10 -4.08
C LEU A 158 14.37 4.71 -4.39
N THR A 159 15.13 4.44 -3.35
CA THR A 159 16.50 3.93 -3.52
C THR A 159 16.50 2.42 -3.81
N HIS A 160 17.53 1.91 -4.51
CA HIS A 160 17.70 0.45 -4.68
C HIS A 160 17.83 -0.29 -3.35
N LYS A 161 18.32 0.38 -2.29
CA LYS A 161 18.38 -0.20 -0.94
C LYS A 161 16.98 -0.44 -0.40
N LEU A 162 16.11 0.56 -0.50
CA LEU A 162 14.74 0.46 -0.02
C LEU A 162 13.93 -0.55 -0.84
N LEU A 163 14.05 -0.53 -2.18
CA LEU A 163 13.45 -1.55 -3.05
C LEU A 163 13.88 -2.97 -2.69
N ALA A 164 15.17 -3.17 -2.37
CA ALA A 164 15.69 -4.46 -1.96
C ALA A 164 15.06 -4.95 -0.65
N GLN A 165 14.89 -4.05 0.33
CA GLN A 165 14.18 -4.34 1.57
C GLN A 165 12.71 -4.70 1.31
N MET A 166 11.99 -3.88 0.52
CA MET A 166 10.57 -4.12 0.19
C MET A 166 10.35 -5.47 -0.51
N LEU A 167 11.26 -5.85 -1.39
CA LEU A 167 11.18 -7.11 -2.14
C LEU A 167 11.81 -8.32 -1.43
N GLY A 168 12.46 -8.12 -0.28
CA GLY A 168 13.16 -9.18 0.45
C GLY A 168 14.31 -9.80 -0.34
N VAL A 169 15.14 -8.97 -0.99
CA VAL A 169 16.24 -9.44 -1.87
C VAL A 169 17.51 -8.62 -1.68
N ARG A 170 18.63 -9.09 -2.22
CA ARG A 170 19.90 -8.33 -2.19
C ARG A 170 19.83 -7.14 -3.17
N ARG A 171 20.42 -6.00 -2.76
CA ARG A 171 20.47 -4.76 -3.55
C ARG A 171 21.01 -4.95 -4.97
N VAL A 172 22.00 -5.82 -5.17
CA VAL A 172 22.57 -6.09 -6.49
C VAL A 172 21.53 -6.68 -7.45
N GLY A 173 20.62 -7.53 -6.96
CA GLY A 173 19.54 -8.09 -7.75
C GLY A 173 18.60 -6.98 -8.28
N VAL A 174 18.19 -6.07 -7.39
CA VAL A 174 17.35 -4.91 -7.78
C VAL A 174 18.08 -4.02 -8.79
N THR A 175 19.38 -3.75 -8.59
CA THR A 175 20.17 -2.94 -9.52
C THR A 175 20.19 -3.55 -10.94
N ASN A 176 20.38 -4.88 -11.03
CA ASN A 176 20.38 -5.58 -12.30
C ASN A 176 18.99 -5.59 -12.95
N ALA A 177 17.93 -5.91 -12.20
CA ALA A 177 16.56 -5.92 -12.71
C ALA A 177 16.11 -4.53 -13.20
N ALA A 178 16.34 -3.48 -12.41
CA ALA A 178 16.03 -2.10 -12.80
C ALA A 178 16.85 -1.66 -14.03
N GLY A 179 18.13 -2.04 -14.10
CA GLY A 179 18.99 -1.78 -15.26
C GLY A 179 18.47 -2.43 -16.56
N LEU A 180 17.96 -3.66 -16.49
CA LEU A 180 17.32 -4.34 -17.64
C LEU A 180 16.05 -3.61 -18.07
N MET A 181 15.20 -3.17 -17.11
CA MET A 181 14.00 -2.40 -17.41
C MET A 181 14.32 -1.05 -18.06
N GLN A 182 15.39 -0.36 -17.62
CA GLN A 182 15.86 0.88 -18.27
C GLN A 182 16.34 0.64 -19.71
N LYS A 183 17.14 -0.42 -19.95
CA LYS A 183 17.57 -0.79 -21.31
C LYS A 183 16.37 -1.06 -22.23
N ARG A 184 15.30 -1.62 -21.71
CA ARG A 184 14.03 -1.85 -22.42
C ARG A 184 13.13 -0.60 -22.50
N LYS A 185 13.58 0.55 -22.00
CA LYS A 185 12.84 1.81 -21.98
C LYS A 185 11.47 1.71 -21.28
N LEU A 186 11.34 0.83 -20.28
CA LEU A 186 10.12 0.68 -19.48
C LEU A 186 10.03 1.75 -18.41
N LEU A 187 11.17 2.12 -17.84
CA LEU A 187 11.30 3.14 -16.82
C LEU A 187 12.60 3.96 -17.01
N LYS A 188 12.64 5.12 -16.34
CA LYS A 188 13.85 5.89 -16.09
C LYS A 188 14.12 5.88 -14.59
N TYR A 189 15.36 5.60 -14.23
CA TYR A 189 15.83 5.65 -12.85
C TYR A 189 17.03 6.59 -12.76
N SER A 190 16.90 7.64 -11.99
CA SER A 190 17.96 8.66 -11.82
C SER A 190 17.91 9.25 -10.41
N ARG A 191 19.03 9.20 -9.68
CA ARG A 191 19.19 9.80 -8.34
C ARG A 191 18.10 9.39 -7.33
N GLY A 192 17.65 8.15 -7.39
CA GLY A 192 16.60 7.65 -6.49
C GLY A 192 15.17 7.92 -6.99
N GLU A 193 15.00 8.61 -8.10
CA GLU A 193 13.70 8.86 -8.68
C GLU A 193 13.40 7.86 -9.80
N ILE A 194 12.19 7.30 -9.77
CA ILE A 194 11.69 6.35 -10.76
C ILE A 194 10.53 7.01 -11.50
N THR A 195 10.63 7.02 -12.83
CA THR A 195 9.55 7.44 -13.73
C THR A 195 9.18 6.28 -14.65
N ILE A 196 7.92 5.91 -14.72
CA ILE A 196 7.43 4.89 -15.67
C ILE A 196 7.31 5.53 -17.05
N LEU A 197 8.08 5.03 -18.03
CA LEU A 197 8.07 5.53 -19.39
C LEU A 197 7.08 4.79 -20.30
N ASN A 198 6.93 3.49 -20.06
CA ASN A 198 6.03 2.62 -20.83
C ASN A 198 5.26 1.70 -19.90
N ARG A 199 4.10 2.18 -19.44
CA ARG A 199 3.24 1.42 -18.54
C ARG A 199 2.77 0.10 -19.14
N ALA A 200 2.30 0.11 -20.39
CA ALA A 200 1.83 -1.11 -21.05
C ALA A 200 2.95 -2.16 -21.22
N GLY A 201 4.17 -1.70 -21.49
CA GLY A 201 5.36 -2.55 -21.52
C GLY A 201 5.71 -3.12 -20.16
N LEU A 202 5.53 -2.33 -19.08
CA LEU A 202 5.78 -2.76 -17.72
C LEU A 202 4.72 -3.77 -17.25
N GLU A 203 3.46 -3.59 -17.64
CA GLU A 203 2.38 -4.56 -17.39
C GLU A 203 2.68 -5.92 -18.04
N LYS A 204 3.15 -5.94 -19.29
CA LYS A 204 3.60 -7.17 -19.96
C LYS A 204 4.85 -7.79 -19.33
N ALA A 205 5.66 -6.98 -18.64
CA ALA A 205 6.85 -7.45 -17.93
C ALA A 205 6.56 -7.88 -16.50
N SER A 206 5.35 -7.68 -16.00
CA SER A 206 4.92 -8.11 -14.67
C SER A 206 4.38 -9.54 -14.66
N CYS A 207 4.27 -10.13 -13.47
CA CYS A 207 3.58 -11.40 -13.30
C CYS A 207 2.05 -11.23 -13.29
N SER A 208 1.33 -12.32 -13.52
CA SER A 208 -0.15 -12.39 -13.45
C SER A 208 -0.73 -11.94 -12.10
N CYS A 209 0.06 -11.94 -11.03
CA CYS A 209 -0.35 -11.47 -9.70
C CYS A 209 -0.75 -9.98 -9.70
N TYR A 210 -0.19 -9.14 -10.60
CA TYR A 210 -0.63 -7.75 -10.74
C TYR A 210 -2.08 -7.67 -11.18
N GLN A 211 -2.43 -8.34 -12.28
CA GLN A 211 -3.80 -8.32 -12.79
C GLN A 211 -4.77 -9.02 -11.83
N ALA A 212 -4.36 -10.12 -11.21
CA ALA A 212 -5.18 -10.82 -10.21
C ALA A 212 -5.50 -9.90 -9.01
N SER A 213 -4.53 -9.08 -8.55
CA SER A 213 -4.76 -8.09 -7.50
C SER A 213 -5.78 -7.03 -7.94
N LYS A 214 -5.67 -6.48 -9.15
CA LYS A 214 -6.65 -5.52 -9.69
C LYS A 214 -8.05 -6.12 -9.78
N ASN A 215 -8.17 -7.32 -10.32
CA ASN A 215 -9.45 -8.02 -10.45
C ASN A 215 -10.10 -8.24 -9.07
N ALA A 216 -9.32 -8.55 -8.03
CA ALA A 216 -9.84 -8.69 -6.68
C ALA A 216 -10.42 -7.37 -6.15
N TYR A 217 -9.76 -6.24 -6.39
CA TYR A 217 -10.30 -4.92 -6.04
C TYR A 217 -11.58 -4.62 -6.81
N GLU A 218 -11.58 -4.79 -8.12
CA GLU A 218 -12.72 -4.47 -8.97
C GLU A 218 -13.94 -5.34 -8.65
N SER A 219 -13.74 -6.64 -8.41
CA SER A 219 -14.85 -7.57 -8.14
C SER A 219 -15.47 -7.38 -6.75
N VAL A 220 -14.69 -6.97 -5.75
CA VAL A 220 -15.14 -6.90 -4.35
C VAL A 220 -15.50 -5.48 -3.94
N LEU A 221 -14.73 -4.51 -4.40
CA LEU A 221 -14.85 -3.09 -4.04
C LEU A 221 -15.30 -2.22 -5.21
N GLY A 222 -15.26 -2.73 -6.43
CA GLY A 222 -15.65 -2.09 -7.69
C GLY A 222 -17.15 -1.82 -7.86
#